data_0366a9c3d5673406d45c8ae745c585f6
#
_entry.id   0366a9c3d5673406d45c8ae745c585f6
#
_cell.length_a   1.000
_cell.length_b   1.000
_cell.length_c   1.000
_cell.angle_alpha   90.00
_cell.angle_beta   90.00
_cell.angle_gamma   90.00
#
_symmetry.space_group_name_H-M   'P 1'
#
loop_
_entity.id
_entity.type
_entity.pdbx_description
1 polymer ?
#
loop_
_entity_poly.entity_id
_entity_poly.type
_entity_poly.pdbx_seq_one_letter_code
_entity_poly.pdbx_strand_id
1 'polypeptide(L)'
;EGMQFDKGYLSPYMVTDQDRMEAVIEDPYILIHSGKISSMNDLLPLLEKVIAAHGSLFIVAEDVDGEALSTLVVNKIRGTFSSVAVKAPAFGDRRKAMLQDIATLTGGQVVAPEVGLKLDQVGLEVLGRAKKVVVTKDNTTIVDGAGDKADVEGRVIQLRAEYDNSDSEWDREKLQERIAKLAGGVCVIRVGAATEVELNEKKHRIEDAVSATRAAIEEGIVAGGGSALIHAAHVLDGDLHLEGDEKAGVQIVAKAVREPVSYTHLR
;
A
#
# COMPACT_ATOMS: atom_id res chain seq x y z
N GLU A 1 15.39 -2.34 4.54
CA GLU A 1 14.39 -3.32 4.09
C GLU A 1 12.99 -2.80 4.42
N GLY A 2 11.98 -3.12 3.60
CA GLY A 2 10.62 -2.62 3.82
C GLY A 2 9.62 -3.18 2.82
N MET A 3 8.34 -2.92 3.06
CA MET A 3 7.24 -3.38 2.20
C MET A 3 6.16 -2.31 2.10
N GLN A 4 5.56 -2.20 0.92
CA GLN A 4 4.35 -1.41 0.72
C GLN A 4 3.19 -2.30 0.24
N PHE A 5 1.97 -2.03 0.73
CA PHE A 5 0.75 -2.69 0.27
C PHE A 5 -0.45 -1.74 0.29
N ASP A 6 -1.44 -2.03 -0.56
CA ASP A 6 -2.57 -1.16 -0.87
C ASP A 6 -3.72 -1.33 0.15
N LYS A 7 -3.45 -0.98 1.40
CA LYS A 7 -4.44 -0.87 2.48
C LYS A 7 -4.11 0.36 3.32
N GLY A 8 -5.09 1.22 3.50
CA GLY A 8 -4.97 2.41 4.32
C GLY A 8 -5.53 2.24 5.73
N TYR A 9 -5.49 3.31 6.51
CA TYR A 9 -6.00 3.32 7.88
C TYR A 9 -7.52 3.09 7.92
N LEU A 10 -7.99 2.41 8.97
CA LEU A 10 -9.42 2.11 9.16
C LEU A 10 -10.22 3.31 9.63
N SER A 11 -9.58 4.34 10.14
CA SER A 11 -10.25 5.57 10.58
C SER A 11 -9.36 6.79 10.33
N PRO A 12 -9.91 7.89 9.77
CA PRO A 12 -9.19 9.15 9.61
C PRO A 12 -8.68 9.74 10.94
N TYR A 13 -9.30 9.38 12.06
CA TYR A 13 -8.85 9.82 13.39
C TYR A 13 -7.54 9.19 13.84
N MET A 14 -7.03 8.20 13.12
CA MET A 14 -5.71 7.59 13.35
C MET A 14 -4.56 8.43 12.76
N VAL A 15 -4.87 9.42 11.93
CA VAL A 15 -3.91 10.33 11.30
C VAL A 15 -3.09 11.08 12.35
N THR A 16 -1.78 11.20 12.13
CA THR A 16 -0.84 11.94 12.99
C THR A 16 -0.39 13.25 12.33
N ASP A 17 -0.32 13.28 11.02
CA ASP A 17 0.01 14.43 10.19
C ASP A 17 -1.24 14.80 9.36
N GLN A 18 -1.95 15.83 9.81
CA GLN A 18 -3.22 16.25 9.19
C GLN A 18 -3.02 16.91 7.82
N ASP A 19 -1.89 17.56 7.60
CA ASP A 19 -1.61 18.24 6.33
C ASP A 19 -1.38 17.22 5.21
N ARG A 20 -0.79 16.07 5.55
CA ARG A 20 -0.54 14.97 4.64
C ARG A 20 -1.60 13.90 4.66
N MET A 21 -2.52 13.94 5.62
CA MET A 21 -3.47 12.86 5.87
C MET A 21 -2.79 11.49 6.04
N GLU A 22 -1.67 11.48 6.77
CA GLU A 22 -0.85 10.30 7.04
C GLU A 22 -0.83 9.96 8.53
N ALA A 23 -0.87 8.67 8.84
CA ALA A 23 -0.56 8.16 10.16
C ALA A 23 0.88 7.64 10.16
N VAL A 24 1.76 8.33 10.88
CA VAL A 24 3.17 7.99 10.99
C VAL A 24 3.44 7.48 12.39
N ILE A 25 4.00 6.26 12.50
CA ILE A 25 4.39 5.67 13.77
C ILE A 25 5.86 5.27 13.68
N GLU A 26 6.65 5.71 14.64
CA GLU A 26 8.06 5.35 14.77
C GLU A 26 8.22 4.25 15.83
N ASP A 27 9.09 3.30 15.54
CA ASP A 27 9.40 2.13 16.38
C ASP A 27 8.16 1.39 16.92
N PRO A 28 7.10 1.13 16.11
CA PRO A 28 5.90 0.47 16.60
C PRO A 28 6.11 -1.00 16.91
N TYR A 29 5.34 -1.51 17.86
CA TYR A 29 5.00 -2.92 17.91
C TYR A 29 4.00 -3.21 16.80
N ILE A 30 4.14 -4.35 16.12
CA ILE A 30 3.32 -4.74 14.98
C ILE A 30 2.57 -6.01 15.31
N LEU A 31 1.26 -5.91 15.49
CA LEU A 31 0.37 -7.05 15.65
C LEU A 31 -0.11 -7.51 14.27
N ILE A 32 0.12 -8.78 13.98
CA ILE A 32 -0.33 -9.43 12.73
C ILE A 32 -1.34 -10.51 13.12
N HIS A 33 -2.61 -10.30 12.79
CA HIS A 33 -3.71 -11.19 13.19
C HIS A 33 -4.44 -11.74 11.96
N SER A 34 -4.67 -13.05 11.92
CA SER A 34 -5.30 -13.72 10.78
C SER A 34 -6.80 -13.45 10.66
N GLY A 35 -7.47 -13.19 11.76
CA GLY A 35 -8.90 -12.99 11.85
C GLY A 35 -9.32 -11.54 12.08
N LYS A 36 -10.61 -11.36 12.33
CA LYS A 36 -11.23 -10.09 12.65
C LYS A 36 -11.11 -9.79 14.15
N ILE A 37 -10.87 -8.53 14.50
CA ILE A 37 -10.79 -8.02 15.87
C ILE A 37 -11.99 -7.07 16.08
N SER A 38 -13.00 -7.51 16.83
CA SER A 38 -14.21 -6.73 17.12
C SER A 38 -14.39 -6.44 18.59
N SER A 39 -13.95 -7.38 19.46
CA SER A 39 -14.07 -7.28 20.92
C SER A 39 -12.82 -6.64 21.51
N MET A 40 -13.05 -5.67 22.38
CA MET A 40 -11.93 -5.05 23.13
C MET A 40 -11.33 -6.01 24.15
N ASN A 41 -12.12 -6.93 24.71
CA ASN A 41 -11.65 -7.88 25.72
C ASN A 41 -10.52 -8.78 25.19
N ASP A 42 -10.57 -9.15 23.92
CA ASP A 42 -9.54 -10.00 23.31
C ASP A 42 -8.21 -9.24 23.09
N LEU A 43 -8.30 -7.92 22.84
CA LEU A 43 -7.14 -7.08 22.56
C LEU A 43 -6.54 -6.45 23.83
N LEU A 44 -7.34 -6.26 24.87
CA LEU A 44 -6.96 -5.51 26.07
C LEU A 44 -5.69 -6.04 26.77
N PRO A 45 -5.50 -7.36 26.97
CA PRO A 45 -4.31 -7.88 27.63
C PRO A 45 -3.01 -7.54 26.89
N LEU A 46 -3.08 -7.50 25.55
CA LEU A 46 -1.94 -7.10 24.71
C LEU A 46 -1.69 -5.60 24.77
N LEU A 47 -2.75 -4.79 24.70
CA LEU A 47 -2.65 -3.33 24.81
C LEU A 47 -2.02 -2.89 26.14
N GLU A 48 -2.41 -3.51 27.25
CA GLU A 48 -1.82 -3.21 28.57
C GLU A 48 -0.30 -3.46 28.57
N LYS A 49 0.17 -4.55 27.94
CA LYS A 49 1.59 -4.86 27.81
C LYS A 49 2.32 -3.81 26.95
N VAL A 50 1.74 -3.40 25.82
CA VAL A 50 2.32 -2.38 24.92
C VAL A 50 2.37 -1.01 25.63
N ILE A 51 1.32 -0.65 26.36
CA ILE A 51 1.26 0.60 27.14
C ILE A 51 2.30 0.58 28.26
N ALA A 52 2.44 -0.53 28.98
CA ALA A 52 3.44 -0.69 30.02
C ALA A 52 4.88 -0.58 29.47
N ALA A 53 5.09 -0.98 28.22
CA ALA A 53 6.36 -0.83 27.50
C ALA A 53 6.54 0.58 26.89
N HIS A 54 5.63 1.52 27.13
CA HIS A 54 5.60 2.87 26.52
C HIS A 54 5.68 2.86 24.98
N GLY A 55 5.14 1.79 24.35
CA GLY A 55 5.17 1.60 22.91
C GLY A 55 3.92 2.12 22.20
N SER A 56 4.02 2.20 20.90
CA SER A 56 2.90 2.39 19.97
C SER A 56 2.57 1.08 19.27
N LEU A 57 1.34 0.93 18.79
CA LEU A 57 0.86 -0.32 18.17
C LEU A 57 0.37 -0.09 16.73
N PHE A 58 0.93 -0.84 15.81
CA PHE A 58 0.39 -0.99 14.46
C PHE A 58 -0.29 -2.35 14.32
N ILE A 59 -1.52 -2.37 13.84
CA ILE A 59 -2.34 -3.58 13.75
C ILE A 59 -2.62 -3.89 12.28
N VAL A 60 -2.27 -5.08 11.84
CA VAL A 60 -2.65 -5.66 10.55
C VAL A 60 -3.53 -6.88 10.82
N ALA A 61 -4.82 -6.79 10.51
CA ALA A 61 -5.80 -7.85 10.77
C ALA A 61 -6.74 -8.01 9.57
N GLU A 62 -7.48 -9.11 9.51
CA GLU A 62 -8.53 -9.26 8.49
C GLU A 62 -9.47 -8.06 8.48
N ASP A 63 -9.91 -7.64 9.64
CA ASP A 63 -10.63 -6.39 9.90
C ASP A 63 -10.47 -6.00 11.37
N VAL A 64 -10.65 -4.71 11.67
CA VAL A 64 -10.79 -4.21 13.04
C VAL A 64 -12.01 -3.32 13.06
N ASP A 65 -13.02 -3.69 13.83
CA ASP A 65 -14.28 -2.93 13.89
C ASP A 65 -14.91 -2.90 15.29
N GLY A 66 -16.15 -2.48 15.36
CA GLY A 66 -16.95 -2.48 16.57
C GLY A 66 -16.31 -1.74 17.74
N GLU A 67 -16.35 -2.40 18.91
CA GLU A 67 -15.81 -1.86 20.16
C GLU A 67 -14.29 -1.69 20.11
N ALA A 68 -13.58 -2.62 19.49
CA ALA A 68 -12.12 -2.57 19.38
C ALA A 68 -11.67 -1.32 18.62
N LEU A 69 -12.22 -1.07 17.43
CA LEU A 69 -11.87 0.12 16.62
C LEU A 69 -12.25 1.41 17.37
N SER A 70 -13.43 1.48 17.93
CA SER A 70 -13.92 2.66 18.64
C SER A 70 -13.01 3.02 19.84
N THR A 71 -12.59 2.01 20.60
CA THR A 71 -11.70 2.21 21.74
C THR A 71 -10.30 2.66 21.32
N LEU A 72 -9.74 2.07 20.27
CA LEU A 72 -8.44 2.52 19.72
C LEU A 72 -8.49 3.98 19.27
N VAL A 73 -9.54 4.36 18.55
CA VAL A 73 -9.77 5.74 18.09
C VAL A 73 -9.91 6.71 19.26
N VAL A 74 -10.72 6.39 20.27
CA VAL A 74 -10.91 7.24 21.45
C VAL A 74 -9.60 7.45 22.21
N ASN A 75 -8.82 6.40 22.42
CA ASN A 75 -7.52 6.50 23.09
C ASN A 75 -6.52 7.32 22.27
N LYS A 76 -6.52 7.19 20.94
CA LYS A 76 -5.71 8.03 20.05
C LYS A 76 -6.09 9.52 20.17
N ILE A 77 -7.38 9.85 20.11
CA ILE A 77 -7.87 11.23 20.23
C ILE A 77 -7.50 11.83 21.60
N ARG A 78 -7.59 11.04 22.66
CA ARG A 78 -7.21 11.45 24.02
C ARG A 78 -5.70 11.57 24.23
N GLY A 79 -4.89 11.11 23.28
CA GLY A 79 -3.42 11.07 23.42
C GLY A 79 -2.91 10.06 24.46
N THR A 80 -3.75 9.15 24.93
CA THR A 80 -3.38 8.14 25.94
C THR A 80 -2.65 6.94 25.35
N PHE A 81 -2.94 6.61 24.09
CA PHE A 81 -2.29 5.51 23.38
C PHE A 81 -2.24 5.77 21.87
N SER A 82 -1.07 5.60 21.26
CA SER A 82 -0.88 5.74 19.82
C SER A 82 -1.03 4.39 19.13
N SER A 83 -2.06 4.28 18.30
CA SER A 83 -2.29 3.07 17.49
C SER A 83 -2.81 3.40 16.11
N VAL A 84 -2.49 2.55 15.14
CA VAL A 84 -3.07 2.56 13.79
C VAL A 84 -3.43 1.15 13.41
N ALA A 85 -4.59 0.97 12.80
CA ALA A 85 -5.08 -0.32 12.33
C ALA A 85 -5.38 -0.25 10.83
N VAL A 86 -5.01 -1.31 10.12
CA VAL A 86 -5.26 -1.50 8.70
C VAL A 86 -5.80 -2.90 8.42
N LYS A 87 -6.50 -3.06 7.30
CA LYS A 87 -6.87 -4.40 6.81
C LYS A 87 -5.66 -5.11 6.22
N ALA A 88 -5.61 -6.41 6.43
CA ALA A 88 -4.63 -7.27 5.78
C ALA A 88 -4.80 -7.24 4.25
N PRO A 89 -3.68 -7.23 3.50
CA PRO A 89 -3.74 -7.31 2.04
C PRO A 89 -4.24 -8.67 1.57
N ALA A 90 -4.83 -8.70 0.37
CA ALA A 90 -5.42 -9.87 -0.27
C ALA A 90 -6.60 -10.53 0.49
N PHE A 91 -7.03 -11.71 0.05
CA PHE A 91 -8.16 -12.46 0.59
C PHE A 91 -7.84 -13.96 0.67
N GLY A 92 -8.56 -14.71 1.52
CA GLY A 92 -8.43 -16.16 1.65
C GLY A 92 -7.00 -16.60 1.97
N ASP A 93 -6.53 -17.66 1.32
CA ASP A 93 -5.18 -18.23 1.58
C ASP A 93 -4.05 -17.28 1.19
N ARG A 94 -4.27 -16.40 0.22
CA ARG A 94 -3.30 -15.34 -0.13
C ARG A 94 -3.12 -14.33 0.99
N ARG A 95 -4.17 -13.99 1.71
CA ARG A 95 -4.07 -13.13 2.89
C ARG A 95 -3.19 -13.77 3.94
N LYS A 96 -3.35 -15.07 4.20
CA LYS A 96 -2.48 -15.82 5.13
C LYS A 96 -1.02 -15.76 4.70
N ALA A 97 -0.77 -15.96 3.41
CA ALA A 97 0.56 -15.90 2.83
C ALA A 97 1.18 -14.49 2.94
N MET A 98 0.41 -13.43 2.67
CA MET A 98 0.86 -12.05 2.83
C MET A 98 1.10 -11.67 4.29
N LEU A 99 0.26 -12.13 5.22
CA LEU A 99 0.49 -11.93 6.65
C LEU A 99 1.80 -12.61 7.11
N GLN A 100 2.10 -13.79 6.58
CA GLN A 100 3.36 -14.47 6.87
C GLN A 100 4.56 -13.71 6.29
N ASP A 101 4.42 -13.12 5.10
CA ASP A 101 5.47 -12.29 4.50
C ASP A 101 5.74 -11.03 5.37
N ILE A 102 4.69 -10.38 5.87
CA ILE A 102 4.80 -9.25 6.80
C ILE A 102 5.44 -9.68 8.12
N ALA A 103 5.06 -10.85 8.65
CA ALA A 103 5.64 -11.41 9.87
C ALA A 103 7.15 -11.66 9.71
N THR A 104 7.56 -12.30 8.62
CA THR A 104 8.98 -12.54 8.31
C THR A 104 9.75 -11.21 8.19
N LEU A 105 9.19 -10.22 7.49
CA LEU A 105 9.83 -8.91 7.32
C LEU A 105 10.03 -8.17 8.65
N THR A 106 9.08 -8.30 9.58
CA THR A 106 9.06 -7.53 10.83
C THR A 106 9.60 -8.31 12.04
N GLY A 107 9.94 -9.59 11.86
CA GLY A 107 10.42 -10.47 12.93
C GLY A 107 9.31 -10.86 13.91
N GLY A 108 8.04 -10.74 13.52
CA GLY A 108 6.89 -11.13 14.33
C GLY A 108 6.33 -12.50 13.94
N GLN A 109 5.20 -12.83 14.55
CA GLN A 109 4.44 -14.04 14.25
C GLN A 109 3.00 -13.69 13.90
N VAL A 110 2.39 -14.49 13.02
CA VAL A 110 0.95 -14.36 12.73
C VAL A 110 0.17 -14.98 13.89
N VAL A 111 -0.59 -14.13 14.59
CA VAL A 111 -1.50 -14.57 15.64
C VAL A 111 -2.74 -15.17 14.99
N ALA A 112 -2.87 -16.48 15.10
CA ALA A 112 -3.96 -17.23 14.49
C ALA A 112 -4.35 -18.43 15.37
N PRO A 113 -5.64 -18.70 15.56
CA PRO A 113 -6.10 -19.87 16.32
C PRO A 113 -5.58 -21.19 15.75
N GLU A 114 -5.40 -21.27 14.43
CA GLU A 114 -4.92 -22.45 13.73
C GLU A 114 -3.47 -22.84 14.10
N VAL A 115 -2.66 -21.88 14.51
CA VAL A 115 -1.29 -22.12 15.01
C VAL A 115 -1.22 -22.13 16.54
N GLY A 116 -2.37 -22.13 17.23
CA GLY A 116 -2.46 -22.18 18.68
C GLY A 116 -2.20 -20.84 19.39
N LEU A 117 -2.09 -19.73 18.65
CA LEU A 117 -1.89 -18.39 19.21
C LEU A 117 -3.24 -17.67 19.30
N LYS A 118 -3.67 -17.39 20.53
CA LYS A 118 -4.89 -16.60 20.79
C LYS A 118 -4.52 -15.18 21.19
N LEU A 119 -5.29 -14.21 20.69
CA LEU A 119 -5.01 -12.78 20.87
C LEU A 119 -4.99 -12.36 22.35
N ASP A 120 -5.84 -12.97 23.20
CA ASP A 120 -5.94 -12.72 24.63
C ASP A 120 -4.77 -13.31 25.46
N GLN A 121 -3.97 -14.20 24.86
CA GLN A 121 -2.91 -14.95 25.54
C GLN A 121 -1.49 -14.57 25.09
N VAL A 122 -1.36 -13.86 23.97
CA VAL A 122 -0.04 -13.49 23.44
C VAL A 122 0.59 -12.32 24.20
N GLY A 123 1.91 -12.23 24.09
CA GLY A 123 2.69 -11.14 24.67
C GLY A 123 3.45 -10.34 23.61
N LEU A 124 4.40 -9.52 24.05
CA LEU A 124 5.19 -8.69 23.16
C LEU A 124 6.15 -9.50 22.28
N GLU A 125 6.47 -10.72 22.66
CA GLU A 125 7.39 -11.63 21.97
C GLU A 125 6.90 -12.09 20.59
N VAL A 126 5.59 -12.05 20.33
CA VAL A 126 5.02 -12.41 19.02
C VAL A 126 4.85 -11.19 18.10
N LEU A 127 5.02 -9.99 18.66
CA LEU A 127 4.86 -8.76 17.88
C LEU A 127 6.08 -8.49 17.01
N GLY A 128 5.83 -8.15 15.75
CA GLY A 128 6.87 -7.63 14.89
C GLY A 128 7.31 -6.22 15.28
N ARG A 129 8.41 -5.77 14.69
CA ARG A 129 8.95 -4.42 14.87
C ARG A 129 9.36 -3.85 13.52
N ALA A 130 9.32 -2.53 13.40
CA ALA A 130 9.91 -1.81 12.29
C ALA A 130 10.41 -0.46 12.78
N LYS A 131 11.32 0.16 12.06
CA LYS A 131 11.79 1.50 12.41
C LYS A 131 10.70 2.55 12.22
N LYS A 132 9.84 2.38 11.21
CA LYS A 132 8.77 3.31 10.89
C LYS A 132 7.66 2.64 10.10
N VAL A 133 6.42 3.02 10.39
CA VAL A 133 5.26 2.67 9.57
C VAL A 133 4.54 3.96 9.16
N VAL A 134 4.26 4.10 7.86
CA VAL A 134 3.50 5.22 7.30
C VAL A 134 2.24 4.66 6.66
N VAL A 135 1.08 5.15 7.09
CA VAL A 135 -0.22 4.73 6.57
C VAL A 135 -0.96 5.95 6.03
N THR A 136 -1.27 5.89 4.75
CA THR A 136 -2.14 6.87 4.07
C THR A 136 -3.58 6.35 4.03
N LYS A 137 -4.46 7.06 3.35
CA LYS A 137 -5.84 6.60 3.11
C LYS A 137 -5.89 5.25 2.35
N ASP A 138 -4.95 5.02 1.45
CA ASP A 138 -5.00 3.90 0.51
C ASP A 138 -3.84 2.90 0.66
N ASN A 139 -2.73 3.33 1.28
CA ASN A 139 -1.50 2.54 1.32
C ASN A 139 -0.90 2.46 2.72
N THR A 140 -0.21 1.36 2.98
CA THR A 140 0.65 1.16 4.15
C THR A 140 2.08 0.89 3.68
N THR A 141 3.04 1.61 4.25
CA THR A 141 4.48 1.43 4.01
C THR A 141 5.18 1.09 5.32
N ILE A 142 5.77 -0.09 5.40
CA ILE A 142 6.64 -0.53 6.49
C ILE A 142 8.09 -0.24 6.07
N VAL A 143 8.81 0.51 6.87
CA VAL A 143 10.20 0.90 6.60
C VAL A 143 11.11 0.28 7.65
N ASP A 144 12.18 -0.38 7.20
CA ASP A 144 13.17 -1.07 8.05
C ASP A 144 12.49 -2.02 9.06
N GLY A 145 11.86 -3.08 8.53
CA GLY A 145 11.36 -4.19 9.34
C GLY A 145 12.52 -4.87 10.09
N ALA A 146 12.26 -5.28 11.32
CA ALA A 146 13.27 -5.85 12.22
C ALA A 146 13.46 -7.37 12.06
N GLY A 147 12.89 -7.96 11.01
CA GLY A 147 13.08 -9.38 10.68
C GLY A 147 14.53 -9.70 10.34
N ASP A 148 14.95 -10.94 10.60
CA ASP A 148 16.28 -11.40 10.23
C ASP A 148 16.42 -11.43 8.70
N LYS A 149 17.53 -10.91 8.18
CA LYS A 149 17.80 -10.89 6.73
C LYS A 149 17.83 -12.29 6.12
N ALA A 150 18.39 -13.25 6.84
CA ALA A 150 18.43 -14.63 6.36
C ALA A 150 17.03 -15.24 6.24
N ASP A 151 16.12 -14.91 7.15
CA ASP A 151 14.73 -15.37 7.10
C ASP A 151 13.98 -14.73 5.92
N VAL A 152 14.18 -13.42 5.69
CA VAL A 152 13.61 -12.72 4.53
C VAL A 152 14.14 -13.28 3.22
N GLU A 153 15.46 -13.50 3.11
CA GLU A 153 16.08 -14.12 1.92
C GLU A 153 15.58 -15.55 1.72
N GLY A 154 15.49 -16.34 2.79
CA GLY A 154 14.93 -17.71 2.76
C GLY A 154 13.49 -17.70 2.26
N ARG A 155 12.67 -16.74 2.70
CA ARG A 155 11.30 -16.58 2.23
C ARG A 155 11.24 -16.23 0.74
N VAL A 156 12.11 -15.35 0.25
CA VAL A 156 12.22 -15.02 -1.18
C VAL A 156 12.61 -16.24 -2.00
N ILE A 157 13.55 -17.05 -1.53
CA ILE A 157 13.96 -18.30 -2.21
C ILE A 157 12.77 -19.28 -2.30
N GLN A 158 12.03 -19.45 -1.21
CA GLN A 158 10.81 -20.27 -1.18
C GLN A 158 9.79 -19.80 -2.22
N LEU A 159 9.49 -18.49 -2.26
CA LEU A 159 8.54 -17.93 -3.22
C LEU A 159 9.00 -18.10 -4.68
N ARG A 160 10.30 -18.03 -4.95
CA ARG A 160 10.85 -18.29 -6.29
C ARG A 160 10.66 -19.75 -6.69
N ALA A 161 10.88 -20.68 -5.76
CA ALA A 161 10.64 -22.10 -6.02
C ALA A 161 9.14 -22.37 -6.27
N GLU A 162 8.23 -21.73 -5.54
CA GLU A 162 6.79 -21.81 -5.78
C GLU A 162 6.43 -21.24 -7.17
N TYR A 163 7.04 -20.11 -7.56
CA TYR A 163 6.87 -19.49 -8.89
C TYR A 163 7.30 -20.42 -10.03
N ASP A 164 8.47 -21.05 -9.90
CA ASP A 164 9.02 -21.93 -10.92
C ASP A 164 8.18 -23.23 -11.09
N ASN A 165 7.54 -23.68 -10.01
CA ASN A 165 6.71 -24.89 -9.99
C ASN A 165 5.23 -24.64 -10.29
N SER A 166 4.80 -23.38 -10.46
CA SER A 166 3.40 -23.04 -10.74
C SER A 166 3.11 -23.10 -12.24
N ASP A 167 2.05 -23.84 -12.63
CA ASP A 167 1.56 -23.91 -14.01
C ASP A 167 0.55 -22.79 -14.33
N SER A 168 0.08 -22.03 -13.31
CA SER A 168 -0.89 -20.95 -13.45
C SER A 168 -0.18 -19.61 -13.67
N GLU A 169 -0.38 -18.98 -14.83
CA GLU A 169 0.16 -17.66 -15.14
C GLU A 169 -0.28 -16.62 -14.09
N TRP A 170 -1.52 -16.68 -13.67
CA TRP A 170 -2.06 -15.77 -12.67
C TRP A 170 -1.45 -15.98 -11.26
N ASP A 171 -1.20 -17.22 -10.84
CA ASP A 171 -0.51 -17.50 -9.58
C ASP A 171 0.96 -17.07 -9.65
N ARG A 172 1.61 -17.29 -10.78
CA ARG A 172 2.97 -16.80 -11.04
C ARG A 172 3.06 -15.26 -10.93
N GLU A 173 2.13 -14.54 -11.52
CA GLU A 173 2.06 -13.08 -11.39
C GLU A 173 1.96 -12.65 -9.92
N LYS A 174 1.09 -13.28 -9.14
CA LYS A 174 0.92 -12.98 -7.71
C LYS A 174 2.12 -13.37 -6.85
N LEU A 175 2.80 -14.46 -7.17
CA LEU A 175 4.06 -14.83 -6.54
C LEU A 175 5.16 -13.83 -6.88
N GLN A 176 5.23 -13.36 -8.12
CA GLN A 176 6.18 -12.34 -8.54
C GLN A 176 5.96 -10.99 -7.82
N GLU A 177 4.70 -10.56 -7.64
CA GLU A 177 4.37 -9.38 -6.84
C GLU A 177 4.88 -9.52 -5.39
N ARG A 178 4.70 -10.67 -4.76
CA ARG A 178 5.18 -10.94 -3.40
C ARG A 178 6.70 -10.93 -3.31
N ILE A 179 7.38 -11.58 -4.26
CA ILE A 179 8.84 -11.56 -4.37
C ILE A 179 9.34 -10.12 -4.51
N ALA A 180 8.73 -9.33 -5.38
CA ALA A 180 9.10 -7.93 -5.58
C ALA A 180 8.92 -7.08 -4.30
N LYS A 181 7.83 -7.30 -3.56
CA LYS A 181 7.56 -6.59 -2.29
C LYS A 181 8.56 -6.95 -1.20
N LEU A 182 8.97 -8.22 -1.09
CA LEU A 182 9.95 -8.67 -0.09
C LEU A 182 11.39 -8.34 -0.47
N ALA A 183 11.76 -8.58 -1.74
CA ALA A 183 13.13 -8.41 -2.21
C ALA A 183 13.46 -6.97 -2.62
N GLY A 184 12.45 -6.22 -3.10
CA GLY A 184 12.63 -4.85 -3.62
C GLY A 184 12.82 -3.79 -2.53
N GLY A 185 12.29 -4.04 -1.34
CA GLY A 185 12.33 -3.08 -0.24
C GLY A 185 11.55 -1.78 -0.51
N VAL A 186 11.84 -0.77 0.29
CA VAL A 186 11.26 0.59 0.17
C VAL A 186 12.38 1.60 0.03
N CYS A 187 12.32 2.43 -1.01
CA CYS A 187 13.22 3.56 -1.18
C CYS A 187 12.56 4.82 -0.60
N VAL A 188 13.28 5.53 0.26
CA VAL A 188 12.84 6.80 0.84
C VAL A 188 13.60 7.95 0.19
N ILE A 189 12.90 8.77 -0.60
CA ILE A 189 13.46 9.99 -1.18
C ILE A 189 13.21 11.14 -0.18
N ARG A 190 14.29 11.64 0.43
CA ARG A 190 14.23 12.78 1.34
C ARG A 190 14.39 14.07 0.57
N VAL A 191 13.45 14.99 0.73
CA VAL A 191 13.42 16.28 0.03
C VAL A 191 13.62 17.40 1.04
N GLY A 192 14.44 18.38 0.69
CA GLY A 192 14.64 19.59 1.48
C GLY A 192 14.54 20.83 0.61
N ALA A 193 14.15 21.96 1.22
CA ALA A 193 14.09 23.28 0.60
C ALA A 193 14.32 24.37 1.65
N ALA A 194 14.54 25.61 1.19
CA ALA A 194 14.75 26.76 2.07
C ALA A 194 13.44 27.28 2.71
N THR A 195 12.30 27.05 2.05
CA THR A 195 10.97 27.46 2.50
C THR A 195 9.99 26.32 2.41
N GLU A 196 8.91 26.36 3.20
CA GLU A 196 7.84 25.37 3.19
C GLU A 196 7.12 25.30 1.84
N VAL A 197 6.89 26.45 1.20
CA VAL A 197 6.25 26.52 -0.12
C VAL A 197 7.10 25.81 -1.18
N GLU A 198 8.41 26.07 -1.19
CA GLU A 198 9.34 25.40 -2.10
C GLU A 198 9.44 23.91 -1.81
N LEU A 199 9.42 23.52 -0.53
CA LEU A 199 9.43 22.12 -0.12
C LEU A 199 8.21 21.37 -0.66
N ASN A 200 7.03 21.96 -0.52
CA ASN A 200 5.78 21.37 -1.00
C ASN A 200 5.75 21.27 -2.53
N GLU A 201 6.23 22.29 -3.23
CA GLU A 201 6.34 22.25 -4.69
C GLU A 201 7.27 21.11 -5.16
N LYS A 202 8.46 21.00 -4.56
CA LYS A 202 9.40 19.91 -4.87
C LYS A 202 8.82 18.54 -4.56
N LYS A 203 8.13 18.41 -3.43
CA LYS A 203 7.46 17.16 -3.02
C LYS A 203 6.44 16.75 -4.06
N HIS A 204 5.51 17.65 -4.45
CA HIS A 204 4.48 17.34 -5.43
C HIS A 204 5.07 16.98 -6.80
N ARG A 205 6.14 17.64 -7.21
CA ARG A 205 6.85 17.33 -8.47
C ARG A 205 7.47 15.95 -8.46
N ILE A 206 8.02 15.52 -7.32
CA ILE A 206 8.58 14.16 -7.16
C ILE A 206 7.45 13.13 -7.09
N GLU A 207 6.36 13.41 -6.40
CA GLU A 207 5.18 12.53 -6.34
C GLU A 207 4.59 12.32 -7.75
N ASP A 208 4.48 13.37 -8.54
CA ASP A 208 4.03 13.30 -9.93
C ASP A 208 4.98 12.45 -10.79
N ALA A 209 6.30 12.66 -10.67
CA ALA A 209 7.29 11.86 -11.37
C ALA A 209 7.25 10.37 -10.99
N VAL A 210 7.06 10.05 -9.71
CA VAL A 210 6.92 8.67 -9.23
C VAL A 210 5.64 8.03 -9.78
N SER A 211 4.52 8.76 -9.76
CA SER A 211 3.23 8.28 -10.29
C SER A 211 3.30 8.03 -11.80
N ALA A 212 3.89 8.96 -12.55
CA ALA A 212 4.09 8.82 -14.00
C ALA A 212 5.03 7.63 -14.33
N THR A 213 6.10 7.43 -13.53
CA THR A 213 7.02 6.31 -13.71
C THR A 213 6.33 4.97 -13.43
N ARG A 214 5.50 4.90 -12.40
CA ARG A 214 4.71 3.69 -12.09
C ARG A 214 3.77 3.36 -13.23
N ALA A 215 2.99 4.33 -13.71
CA ALA A 215 2.08 4.16 -14.85
C ALA A 215 2.84 3.71 -16.11
N ALA A 216 4.04 4.26 -16.36
CA ALA A 216 4.87 3.88 -17.49
C ALA A 216 5.37 2.42 -17.41
N ILE A 217 5.66 1.91 -16.21
CA ILE A 217 6.05 0.52 -15.99
C ILE A 217 4.86 -0.43 -16.17
N GLU A 218 3.69 -0.04 -15.69
CA GLU A 218 2.47 -0.88 -15.69
C GLU A 218 1.80 -0.91 -17.08
N GLU A 219 1.72 0.23 -17.77
CA GLU A 219 0.94 0.40 -18.99
C GLU A 219 1.79 0.71 -20.23
N GLY A 220 3.07 0.99 -20.07
CA GLY A 220 3.95 1.45 -21.14
C GLY A 220 3.87 2.96 -21.38
N ILE A 221 4.46 3.40 -22.48
CA ILE A 221 4.54 4.82 -22.86
C ILE A 221 4.07 5.05 -24.28
N VAL A 222 3.54 6.25 -24.54
CA VAL A 222 3.20 6.75 -25.87
C VAL A 222 3.89 8.09 -26.13
N ALA A 223 3.92 8.52 -27.39
CA ALA A 223 4.47 9.83 -27.74
C ALA A 223 3.66 10.96 -27.06
N GLY A 224 4.37 11.89 -26.43
CA GLY A 224 3.77 12.99 -25.69
C GLY A 224 3.31 14.16 -26.57
N GLY A 225 2.90 15.26 -25.91
CA GLY A 225 2.48 16.50 -26.58
C GLY A 225 1.22 16.37 -27.43
N GLY A 226 0.38 15.36 -27.19
CA GLY A 226 -0.82 15.08 -27.97
C GLY A 226 -0.56 14.34 -29.30
N SER A 227 0.69 14.05 -29.66
CA SER A 227 1.04 13.38 -30.92
C SER A 227 0.49 11.96 -31.05
N ALA A 228 0.36 11.23 -29.93
CA ALA A 228 -0.28 9.91 -29.93
C ALA A 228 -1.73 9.96 -30.46
N LEU A 229 -2.48 11.00 -30.12
CA LEU A 229 -3.85 11.20 -30.62
C LEU A 229 -3.88 11.52 -32.12
N ILE A 230 -2.91 12.28 -32.62
CA ILE A 230 -2.77 12.54 -34.07
C ILE A 230 -2.47 11.24 -34.82
N HIS A 231 -1.55 10.41 -34.29
CA HIS A 231 -1.28 9.11 -34.91
C HIS A 231 -2.52 8.20 -34.90
N ALA A 232 -3.23 8.15 -33.78
CA ALA A 232 -4.49 7.39 -33.70
C ALA A 232 -5.58 7.91 -34.66
N ALA A 233 -5.62 9.23 -34.90
CA ALA A 233 -6.61 9.86 -35.81
C ALA A 233 -6.54 9.34 -37.24
N HIS A 234 -5.40 8.81 -37.70
CA HIS A 234 -5.29 8.24 -39.04
C HIS A 234 -6.26 7.09 -39.31
N VAL A 235 -6.70 6.39 -38.28
CA VAL A 235 -7.75 5.35 -38.41
C VAL A 235 -9.09 5.95 -38.81
N LEU A 236 -9.33 7.22 -38.47
CA LEU A 236 -10.56 7.94 -38.79
C LEU A 236 -10.54 8.58 -40.19
N ASP A 237 -9.36 8.67 -40.84
CA ASP A 237 -9.20 9.21 -42.18
C ASP A 237 -9.51 8.17 -43.29
N GLY A 238 -9.69 6.87 -42.89
CA GLY A 238 -10.04 5.78 -43.80
C GLY A 238 -11.51 5.79 -44.21
N ASP A 239 -11.84 5.05 -45.29
CA ASP A 239 -13.22 4.80 -45.65
C ASP A 239 -13.86 3.79 -44.69
N LEU A 240 -14.57 4.32 -43.70
CA LEU A 240 -15.25 3.54 -42.68
C LEU A 240 -16.64 3.05 -43.13
N HIS A 241 -17.03 3.35 -44.37
CA HIS A 241 -18.35 3.01 -44.94
C HIS A 241 -19.54 3.47 -44.08
N LEU A 242 -19.39 4.62 -43.37
CA LEU A 242 -20.40 5.19 -42.47
C LEU A 242 -21.21 6.28 -43.19
N GLU A 243 -22.51 6.35 -42.87
CA GLU A 243 -23.42 7.34 -43.42
C GLU A 243 -24.17 8.08 -42.29
N GLY A 244 -24.78 9.24 -42.67
CA GLY A 244 -25.66 9.98 -41.76
C GLY A 244 -24.97 10.43 -40.46
N ASP A 245 -25.64 10.17 -39.35
CA ASP A 245 -25.20 10.63 -38.02
C ASP A 245 -23.91 9.94 -37.53
N GLU A 246 -23.66 8.70 -37.95
CA GLU A 246 -22.41 7.98 -37.60
C GLU A 246 -21.19 8.67 -38.23
N LYS A 247 -21.31 9.08 -39.49
CA LYS A 247 -20.25 9.85 -40.17
C LYS A 247 -20.03 11.20 -39.52
N ALA A 248 -21.08 11.89 -39.11
CA ALA A 248 -20.98 13.14 -38.37
C ALA A 248 -20.29 12.94 -37.01
N GLY A 249 -20.59 11.85 -36.29
CA GLY A 249 -19.93 11.46 -35.03
C GLY A 249 -18.44 11.25 -35.21
N VAL A 250 -18.02 10.52 -36.25
CA VAL A 250 -16.58 10.31 -36.55
C VAL A 250 -15.87 11.63 -36.86
N GLN A 251 -16.51 12.54 -37.61
CA GLN A 251 -15.94 13.87 -37.90
C GLN A 251 -15.74 14.72 -36.63
N ILE A 252 -16.67 14.63 -35.67
CA ILE A 252 -16.55 15.33 -34.39
C ILE A 252 -15.35 14.78 -33.62
N VAL A 253 -15.20 13.46 -33.54
CA VAL A 253 -14.06 12.82 -32.86
C VAL A 253 -12.74 13.17 -33.55
N ALA A 254 -12.68 13.07 -34.89
CA ALA A 254 -11.50 13.42 -35.69
C ALA A 254 -11.04 14.87 -35.47
N LYS A 255 -11.98 15.79 -35.26
CA LYS A 255 -11.66 17.17 -34.89
C LYS A 255 -11.18 17.27 -33.45
N ALA A 256 -11.87 16.65 -32.53
CA ALA A 256 -11.56 16.73 -31.08
C ALA A 256 -10.16 16.20 -30.74
N VAL A 257 -9.71 15.10 -31.37
CA VAL A 257 -8.39 14.50 -31.06
C VAL A 257 -7.21 15.36 -31.55
N ARG A 258 -7.45 16.38 -32.40
CA ARG A 258 -6.43 17.34 -32.87
C ARG A 258 -6.25 18.53 -31.93
N GLU A 259 -7.22 18.83 -31.08
CA GLU A 259 -7.17 19.98 -30.15
C GLU A 259 -6.04 19.92 -29.12
N PRO A 260 -5.69 18.76 -28.49
CA PRO A 260 -4.59 18.70 -27.53
C PRO A 260 -3.23 19.12 -28.10
N VAL A 261 -2.93 18.77 -29.37
CA VAL A 261 -1.70 19.22 -30.04
C VAL A 261 -1.71 20.73 -30.24
N SER A 262 -2.82 21.27 -30.71
CA SER A 262 -2.97 22.72 -30.90
C SER A 262 -2.82 23.49 -29.63
N TYR A 263 -3.40 22.99 -28.52
CA TYR A 263 -3.28 23.61 -27.20
C TYR A 263 -1.81 23.60 -26.70
N THR A 264 -1.11 22.50 -26.89
CA THR A 264 0.26 22.31 -26.35
C THR A 264 1.31 23.08 -27.16
N HIS A 265 1.16 23.21 -28.49
CA HIS A 265 2.19 23.72 -29.38
C HIS A 265 1.87 25.08 -30.02
N LEU A 266 0.62 25.54 -30.01
CA LEU A 266 0.19 26.78 -30.68
C LEU A 266 -0.21 27.89 -29.68
N ARG A 267 -0.04 27.69 -28.42
CA ARG A 267 -0.12 28.68 -27.33
C ARG A 267 1.26 28.98 -26.76
#